data_de569ed2fcc97fdaf0e3d48c81e37dc8
#
_entry.id   de569ed2fcc97fdaf0e3d48c81e37dc8
#
_cell.length_a   1.000
_cell.length_b   1.000
_cell.length_c   1.000
_cell.angle_alpha   90.00
_cell.angle_beta   90.00
_cell.angle_gamma   90.00
#
_symmetry.space_group_name_H-M   'P 1'
#
loop_
_entity.id
_entity.type
_entity.pdbx_description
1 polymer ?
#
loop_
_entity_poly.entity_id
_entity_poly.type
_entity_poly.pdbx_seq_one_letter_code
_entity_poly.pdbx_strand_id
1 'polypeptide(L)'
;KNNMNWITKFIKPKIKSLFEKKSSKTEENLWTTCGCKNLIYKEDMEANQKVCPKCGAHHKLTCRERFETFFDNKEFELIETPLPKDDPLNFEDKKKYIDRLKAARKLTGQDDAILIAKGKVQNINMVVGAQDFRFIGGSFGAASGEAFIAGAQYAIENKIPYVFFSCSGGQRMHESSIALMQMSRTA
;
A
#
# COMPACT_ATOMS: atom_id res chain seq x y z
N LYS A 1 -57.00 -20.95 -21.53
CA LYS A 1 -56.70 -22.08 -20.64
C LYS A 1 -55.27 -22.50 -20.86
N ASN A 2 -54.35 -21.95 -20.08
CA ASN A 2 -52.91 -22.30 -20.12
C ASN A 2 -52.69 -23.49 -19.19
N ASN A 3 -52.58 -24.67 -19.76
CA ASN A 3 -52.09 -25.84 -19.04
C ASN A 3 -50.57 -25.65 -18.79
N MET A 4 -50.23 -25.10 -17.65
CA MET A 4 -48.86 -25.05 -17.18
C MET A 4 -48.48 -26.44 -16.66
N ASN A 5 -47.65 -27.13 -17.44
CA ASN A 5 -47.24 -28.52 -17.23
C ASN A 5 -46.56 -28.64 -15.84
N TRP A 6 -46.97 -29.58 -15.00
CA TRP A 6 -46.44 -29.80 -13.65
C TRP A 6 -44.93 -30.01 -13.60
N ILE A 7 -44.32 -30.48 -14.68
CA ILE A 7 -42.90 -30.66 -14.88
C ILE A 7 -42.13 -29.31 -14.76
N THR A 8 -42.71 -28.20 -15.24
CA THR A 8 -42.06 -26.89 -15.18
C THR A 8 -42.05 -26.28 -13.78
N LYS A 9 -42.94 -26.75 -12.87
CA LYS A 9 -43.00 -26.29 -11.48
C LYS A 9 -41.96 -26.98 -10.57
N PHE A 10 -41.58 -28.23 -10.87
CA PHE A 10 -40.67 -29.02 -10.04
C PHE A 10 -39.21 -29.04 -10.56
N ILE A 11 -39.00 -28.96 -11.86
CA ILE A 11 -37.66 -29.12 -12.46
C ILE A 11 -36.93 -27.77 -12.59
N LYS A 12 -37.62 -26.68 -12.92
CA LYS A 12 -36.95 -25.35 -13.04
C LYS A 12 -36.26 -24.82 -11.79
N PRO A 13 -36.81 -24.96 -10.56
CA PRO A 13 -36.09 -24.52 -9.36
C PRO A 13 -34.82 -25.35 -9.08
N LYS A 14 -34.89 -26.67 -9.33
CA LYS A 14 -33.73 -27.56 -9.10
C LYS A 14 -32.62 -27.38 -10.12
N ILE A 15 -32.97 -27.12 -11.37
CA ILE A 15 -31.95 -26.87 -12.44
C ILE A 15 -31.30 -25.49 -12.23
N LYS A 16 -32.02 -24.45 -11.79
CA LYS A 16 -31.40 -23.16 -11.44
C LYS A 16 -30.41 -23.27 -10.30
N SER A 17 -30.67 -24.09 -9.29
CA SER A 17 -29.74 -24.30 -8.17
C SER A 17 -28.53 -25.18 -8.55
N LEU A 18 -28.63 -25.98 -9.59
CA LEU A 18 -27.51 -26.80 -10.12
C LEU A 18 -26.63 -26.00 -11.09
N PHE A 19 -27.14 -24.92 -11.71
CA PHE A 19 -26.40 -24.03 -12.59
C PHE A 19 -26.01 -22.70 -11.94
N GLU A 20 -26.44 -22.41 -10.72
CA GLU A 20 -25.74 -21.43 -9.87
C GLU A 20 -24.41 -22.07 -9.46
N LYS A 21 -23.46 -22.03 -10.41
CA LYS A 21 -22.05 -22.17 -10.13
C LYS A 21 -21.79 -21.20 -8.97
N LYS A 22 -21.59 -21.72 -7.76
CA LYS A 22 -20.86 -20.99 -6.74
C LYS A 22 -19.62 -20.53 -7.45
N SER A 23 -19.57 -19.25 -7.85
CA SER A 23 -18.34 -18.65 -8.30
C SER A 23 -17.41 -18.81 -7.11
N SER A 24 -16.48 -19.73 -7.23
CA SER A 24 -15.42 -19.88 -6.25
C SER A 24 -14.61 -18.58 -6.31
N LYS A 25 -14.93 -17.65 -5.43
CA LYS A 25 -14.12 -16.44 -5.18
C LYS A 25 -12.67 -16.78 -4.81
N THR A 26 -12.34 -18.06 -4.73
CA THR A 26 -11.04 -18.57 -4.30
C THR A 26 -10.01 -18.67 -5.43
N GLU A 27 -10.40 -18.93 -6.66
CA GLU A 27 -9.41 -19.15 -7.74
C GLU A 27 -8.92 -17.84 -8.38
N GLU A 28 -9.77 -16.81 -8.53
CA GLU A 28 -9.36 -15.51 -9.09
C GLU A 28 -8.35 -14.75 -8.23
N ASN A 29 -8.26 -15.09 -6.93
CA ASN A 29 -7.33 -14.43 -6.00
C ASN A 29 -5.92 -15.04 -5.98
N LEU A 30 -5.68 -16.18 -6.61
CA LEU A 30 -4.39 -16.87 -6.56
C LEU A 30 -3.41 -16.41 -7.64
N TRP A 31 -3.89 -15.74 -8.68
CA TRP A 31 -3.10 -15.33 -9.84
C TRP A 31 -3.04 -13.83 -9.98
N THR A 32 -1.91 -13.35 -10.48
CA THR A 32 -1.70 -11.96 -10.88
C THR A 32 -1.15 -11.88 -12.30
N THR A 33 -1.42 -10.78 -13.00
CA THR A 33 -0.90 -10.57 -14.35
C THR A 33 0.23 -9.55 -14.30
N CYS A 34 1.38 -9.91 -14.83
CA CYS A 34 2.48 -8.98 -15.03
C CYS A 34 2.29 -8.16 -16.32
N GLY A 35 2.97 -7.01 -16.44
CA GLY A 35 3.01 -6.21 -17.67
C GLY A 35 3.51 -6.97 -18.91
N CYS A 36 4.24 -8.08 -18.73
CA CYS A 36 4.64 -9.00 -19.80
C CYS A 36 3.49 -9.92 -20.26
N LYS A 37 2.25 -9.71 -19.79
CA LYS A 37 1.03 -10.47 -20.09
C LYS A 37 1.04 -11.94 -19.60
N ASN A 38 2.04 -12.37 -18.84
CA ASN A 38 2.04 -13.69 -18.22
C ASN A 38 1.22 -13.68 -16.93
N LEU A 39 0.44 -14.74 -16.74
CA LEU A 39 -0.18 -15.08 -15.47
C LEU A 39 0.89 -15.69 -14.55
N ILE A 40 0.95 -15.20 -13.32
CA ILE A 40 1.94 -15.62 -12.32
C ILE A 40 1.19 -15.93 -11.03
N TYR A 41 1.56 -17.03 -10.40
CA TYR A 41 1.03 -17.38 -9.10
C TYR A 41 1.47 -16.33 -8.04
N LYS A 42 0.54 -15.88 -7.21
CA LYS A 42 0.84 -14.79 -6.26
C LYS A 42 1.92 -15.18 -5.26
N GLU A 43 1.91 -16.43 -4.81
CA GLU A 43 2.94 -16.92 -3.88
C GLU A 43 4.34 -16.88 -4.52
N ASP A 44 4.46 -17.22 -5.82
CA ASP A 44 5.74 -17.12 -6.52
C ASP A 44 6.20 -15.66 -6.65
N MET A 45 5.26 -14.73 -6.86
CA MET A 45 5.57 -13.30 -6.88
C MET A 45 6.02 -12.79 -5.50
N GLU A 46 5.38 -13.25 -4.43
CA GLU A 46 5.72 -12.88 -3.06
C GLU A 46 7.05 -13.50 -2.64
N ALA A 47 7.27 -14.79 -2.92
CA ALA A 47 8.54 -15.46 -2.67
C ALA A 47 9.72 -14.80 -3.40
N ASN A 48 9.47 -14.26 -4.60
CA ASN A 48 10.47 -13.53 -5.39
C ASN A 48 10.44 -12.01 -5.15
N GLN A 49 9.98 -11.57 -3.98
CA GLN A 49 9.95 -10.16 -3.57
C GLN A 49 9.28 -9.24 -4.60
N LYS A 50 8.18 -9.70 -5.22
CA LYS A 50 7.45 -9.01 -6.29
C LYS A 50 8.26 -8.71 -7.55
N VAL A 51 9.32 -9.47 -7.79
CA VAL A 51 10.01 -9.51 -9.08
C VAL A 51 9.38 -10.60 -9.94
N CYS A 52 8.96 -10.25 -11.14
CA CYS A 52 8.34 -11.22 -12.06
C CYS A 52 9.33 -12.32 -12.43
N PRO A 53 9.03 -13.61 -12.16
CA PRO A 53 9.95 -14.70 -12.49
C PRO A 53 10.08 -14.97 -14.01
N LYS A 54 9.19 -14.39 -14.83
CA LYS A 54 9.21 -14.56 -16.29
C LYS A 54 9.99 -13.49 -17.04
N CYS A 55 9.93 -12.24 -16.59
CA CYS A 55 10.56 -11.12 -17.31
C CYS A 55 11.47 -10.25 -16.43
N GLY A 56 11.63 -10.56 -15.15
CA GLY A 56 12.46 -9.77 -14.23
C GLY A 56 11.91 -8.39 -13.86
N ALA A 57 10.68 -8.05 -14.28
CA ALA A 57 10.10 -6.76 -13.94
C ALA A 57 9.81 -6.65 -12.44
N HIS A 58 10.26 -5.55 -11.84
CA HIS A 58 10.02 -5.24 -10.43
C HIS A 58 8.65 -4.58 -10.26
N HIS A 59 7.82 -5.15 -9.41
CA HIS A 59 6.56 -4.57 -8.99
C HIS A 59 6.73 -3.79 -7.68
N LYS A 60 5.89 -2.75 -7.49
CA LYS A 60 5.97 -1.92 -6.29
C LYS A 60 5.52 -2.71 -5.06
N LEU A 61 6.28 -2.57 -3.99
CA LEU A 61 5.94 -3.07 -2.66
C LEU A 61 5.20 -1.97 -1.89
N THR A 62 4.28 -2.37 -1.04
CA THR A 62 3.71 -1.52 0.00
C THR A 62 4.73 -1.31 1.13
N CYS A 63 4.51 -0.34 2.01
CA CYS A 63 5.39 -0.16 3.18
C CYS A 63 5.46 -1.44 4.03
N ARG A 64 4.33 -2.07 4.32
CA ARG A 64 4.29 -3.29 5.15
C ARG A 64 5.01 -4.46 4.49
N GLU A 65 4.76 -4.71 3.21
CA GLU A 65 5.50 -5.75 2.46
C GLU A 65 7.00 -5.48 2.42
N ARG A 66 7.42 -4.21 2.35
CA ARG A 66 8.83 -3.84 2.46
C ARG A 66 9.40 -4.20 3.82
N PHE A 67 8.69 -3.92 4.91
CA PHE A 67 9.11 -4.28 6.25
C PHE A 67 9.17 -5.80 6.45
N GLU A 68 8.15 -6.53 5.99
CA GLU A 68 8.12 -7.99 6.03
C GLU A 68 9.27 -8.66 5.27
N THR A 69 9.74 -8.05 4.18
CA THR A 69 10.89 -8.58 3.41
C THR A 69 12.23 -8.17 3.97
N PHE A 70 12.30 -7.13 4.80
CA PHE A 70 13.55 -6.55 5.26
C PHE A 70 13.91 -6.93 6.68
N PHE A 71 12.94 -7.00 7.60
CA PHE A 71 13.18 -7.37 8.98
C PHE A 71 13.26 -8.88 9.19
N ASP A 72 14.08 -9.29 10.15
CA ASP A 72 14.23 -10.68 10.56
C ASP A 72 12.88 -11.24 11.00
N ASN A 73 12.57 -12.47 10.60
CA ASN A 73 11.33 -13.19 10.91
C ASN A 73 10.04 -12.43 10.59
N LYS A 74 10.11 -11.35 9.80
CA LYS A 74 8.99 -10.41 9.52
C LYS A 74 8.48 -9.70 10.78
N GLU A 75 9.32 -9.58 11.81
CA GLU A 75 8.97 -8.97 13.09
C GLU A 75 9.38 -7.50 13.12
N PHE A 76 8.39 -6.61 13.22
CA PHE A 76 8.60 -5.18 13.34
C PHE A 76 7.47 -4.50 14.11
N GLU A 77 7.77 -3.34 14.67
CA GLU A 77 6.81 -2.48 15.35
C GLU A 77 6.77 -1.12 14.64
N LEU A 78 5.57 -0.63 14.35
CA LEU A 78 5.41 0.71 13.76
C LEU A 78 5.70 1.79 14.81
N ILE A 79 6.41 2.83 14.38
CA ILE A 79 6.63 4.04 15.18
C ILE A 79 5.50 5.02 14.86
N GLU A 80 4.80 5.50 15.88
CA GLU A 80 3.81 6.55 15.73
C GLU A 80 4.48 7.85 15.26
N THR A 81 3.85 8.50 14.29
CA THR A 81 4.38 9.71 13.69
C THR A 81 3.38 10.85 13.81
N PRO A 82 3.83 12.09 14.06
CA PRO A 82 2.93 13.25 14.14
C PRO A 82 2.17 13.47 12.83
N LEU A 83 0.88 13.76 12.94
CA LEU A 83 0.03 14.10 11.80
C LEU A 83 -0.31 15.59 11.84
N PRO A 84 0.23 16.41 10.93
CA PRO A 84 -0.15 17.79 10.79
C PRO A 84 -1.59 17.91 10.28
N LYS A 85 -2.16 19.13 10.39
CA LYS A 85 -3.51 19.42 9.89
C LYS A 85 -3.62 19.07 8.40
N ASP A 86 -4.67 18.35 8.06
CA ASP A 86 -5.04 18.05 6.67
C ASP A 86 -5.38 19.33 5.91
N ASP A 87 -4.91 19.39 4.65
CA ASP A 87 -5.24 20.45 3.69
C ASP A 87 -5.20 21.86 4.27
N PRO A 88 -4.04 22.34 4.77
CA PRO A 88 -3.94 23.65 5.42
C PRO A 88 -4.19 24.82 4.46
N LEU A 89 -4.08 24.59 3.14
CA LEU A 89 -4.24 25.60 2.09
C LEU A 89 -5.63 25.57 1.44
N ASN A 90 -6.50 24.63 1.81
CA ASN A 90 -7.80 24.40 1.16
C ASN A 90 -7.65 24.26 -0.36
N PHE A 91 -6.67 23.44 -0.79
CA PHE A 91 -6.34 23.29 -2.20
C PHE A 91 -7.44 22.56 -2.98
N GLU A 92 -7.81 23.13 -4.12
CA GLU A 92 -8.75 22.56 -5.06
C GLU A 92 -8.28 22.78 -6.50
N ASP A 93 -8.27 21.67 -7.27
CA ASP A 93 -8.15 21.70 -8.74
C ASP A 93 -9.44 21.10 -9.35
N LYS A 94 -9.36 19.97 -10.01
CA LYS A 94 -10.53 19.18 -10.45
C LYS A 94 -11.23 18.47 -9.28
N LYS A 95 -10.57 18.33 -8.14
CA LYS A 95 -11.07 17.70 -6.91
C LYS A 95 -10.38 18.35 -5.71
N LYS A 96 -11.10 18.45 -4.60
CA LYS A 96 -10.53 18.94 -3.34
C LYS A 96 -9.42 18.01 -2.84
N TYR A 97 -8.35 18.58 -2.32
CA TYR A 97 -7.22 17.80 -1.79
C TYR A 97 -7.64 16.91 -0.63
N ILE A 98 -8.52 17.39 0.24
CA ILE A 98 -9.08 16.58 1.34
C ILE A 98 -9.76 15.29 0.85
N ASP A 99 -10.42 15.31 -0.31
CA ASP A 99 -11.08 14.13 -0.88
C ASP A 99 -10.05 13.14 -1.47
N ARG A 100 -8.92 13.67 -1.99
CA ARG A 100 -7.79 12.85 -2.43
C ARG A 100 -7.13 12.15 -1.24
N LEU A 101 -6.93 12.85 -0.11
CA LEU A 101 -6.41 12.27 1.13
C LEU A 101 -7.30 11.13 1.63
N LYS A 102 -8.62 11.36 1.73
CA LYS A 102 -9.59 10.33 2.14
C LYS A 102 -9.54 9.09 1.23
N ALA A 103 -9.46 9.31 -0.09
CA ALA A 103 -9.38 8.21 -1.05
C ALA A 103 -8.06 7.43 -0.92
N ALA A 104 -6.93 8.13 -0.73
CA ALA A 104 -5.63 7.51 -0.55
C ALA A 104 -5.56 6.71 0.77
N ARG A 105 -6.06 7.25 1.87
CA ARG A 105 -6.17 6.56 3.16
C ARG A 105 -7.02 5.29 3.04
N LYS A 106 -8.17 5.38 2.37
CA LYS A 106 -9.02 4.20 2.12
C LYS A 106 -8.33 3.14 1.28
N LEU A 107 -7.54 3.55 0.28
CA LEU A 107 -6.82 2.64 -0.62
C LEU A 107 -5.64 1.94 0.07
N THR A 108 -4.90 2.68 0.90
CA THR A 108 -3.63 2.20 1.47
C THR A 108 -3.75 1.67 2.89
N GLY A 109 -4.78 2.10 3.62
CA GLY A 109 -4.90 1.85 5.07
C GLY A 109 -3.86 2.60 5.90
N GLN A 110 -3.28 3.69 5.35
CA GLN A 110 -2.24 4.51 5.98
C GLN A 110 -2.69 5.95 6.06
N ASP A 111 -2.20 6.69 7.04
CA ASP A 111 -2.53 8.11 7.20
C ASP A 111 -1.83 9.01 6.18
N ASP A 112 -0.60 8.66 5.78
CA ASP A 112 0.16 9.33 4.73
C ASP A 112 1.04 8.34 3.95
N ALA A 113 1.88 8.84 3.04
CA ALA A 113 2.69 8.04 2.14
C ALA A 113 3.83 7.26 2.82
N ILE A 114 4.24 7.66 4.02
CA ILE A 114 5.38 7.07 4.73
C ILE A 114 4.93 6.34 5.99
N LEU A 115 5.44 5.14 6.18
CA LEU A 115 5.43 4.45 7.46
C LEU A 115 6.87 4.30 7.97
N ILE A 116 7.02 4.36 9.29
CA ILE A 116 8.27 4.11 10.00
C ILE A 116 8.09 2.89 10.89
N ALA A 117 9.07 2.00 10.85
CA ALA A 117 9.09 0.80 11.68
C ALA A 117 10.46 0.60 12.34
N LYS A 118 10.47 -0.06 13.46
CA LYS A 118 11.68 -0.54 14.15
C LYS A 118 11.66 -2.05 14.22
N GLY A 119 12.82 -2.66 14.17
CA GLY A 119 12.98 -4.11 14.23
C GLY A 119 14.44 -4.50 14.17
N LYS A 120 14.70 -5.77 13.88
CA LYS A 120 16.06 -6.30 13.71
C LYS A 120 16.31 -6.72 12.28
N VAL A 121 17.54 -6.52 11.81
CA VAL A 121 18.06 -7.04 10.55
C VAL A 121 19.42 -7.65 10.86
N GLN A 122 19.58 -8.94 10.62
CA GLN A 122 20.76 -9.72 11.02
C GLN A 122 21.11 -9.53 12.52
N ASN A 123 20.08 -9.54 13.37
CA ASN A 123 20.16 -9.27 14.82
C ASN A 123 20.58 -7.84 15.22
N ILE A 124 20.73 -6.90 14.27
CA ILE A 124 21.05 -5.50 14.56
C ILE A 124 19.73 -4.71 14.62
N ASN A 125 19.49 -4.02 15.75
CA ASN A 125 18.35 -3.11 15.86
C ASN A 125 18.49 -1.96 14.88
N MET A 126 17.41 -1.60 14.16
CA MET A 126 17.39 -0.45 13.27
C MET A 126 16.00 0.13 13.09
N VAL A 127 15.96 1.36 12.59
CA VAL A 127 14.74 2.02 12.12
C VAL A 127 14.69 1.93 10.60
N VAL A 128 13.52 1.65 10.07
CA VAL A 128 13.29 1.58 8.62
C VAL A 128 12.09 2.44 8.26
N GLY A 129 12.29 3.37 7.35
CA GLY A 129 11.21 4.10 6.69
C GLY A 129 10.92 3.53 5.32
N ALA A 130 9.65 3.46 4.95
CA ALA A 130 9.24 3.05 3.61
C ALA A 130 8.13 3.97 3.08
N GLN A 131 8.15 4.21 1.76
CA GLN A 131 7.23 5.12 1.08
C GLN A 131 6.33 4.33 0.13
N ASP A 132 5.00 4.53 0.25
CA ASP A 132 3.99 3.86 -0.56
C ASP A 132 3.57 4.73 -1.75
N PHE A 133 3.92 4.30 -2.95
CA PHE A 133 3.55 5.03 -4.17
C PHE A 133 2.04 5.11 -4.42
N ARG A 134 1.25 4.24 -3.82
CA ARG A 134 -0.22 4.25 -3.98
C ARG A 134 -0.86 5.44 -3.26
N PHE A 135 -0.17 6.00 -2.24
CA PHE A 135 -0.63 7.20 -1.55
C PHE A 135 -0.22 8.45 -2.33
N ILE A 136 -1.09 8.95 -3.18
CA ILE A 136 -0.89 10.15 -4.02
C ILE A 136 0.49 10.14 -4.73
N GLY A 137 0.82 9.02 -5.39
CA GLY A 137 2.11 8.85 -6.08
C GLY A 137 3.33 8.82 -5.15
N GLY A 138 3.14 8.50 -3.87
CA GLY A 138 4.21 8.57 -2.87
C GLY A 138 4.74 9.98 -2.66
N SER A 139 3.97 11.03 -2.99
CA SER A 139 4.45 12.41 -2.92
C SER A 139 4.76 12.84 -1.48
N PHE A 140 5.85 13.59 -1.34
CA PHE A 140 6.39 14.03 -0.05
C PHE A 140 5.71 15.32 0.40
N GLY A 141 4.90 15.26 1.45
CA GLY A 141 4.19 16.37 2.06
C GLY A 141 4.60 16.60 3.51
N ALA A 142 3.85 17.45 4.22
CA ALA A 142 4.12 17.78 5.62
C ALA A 142 4.12 16.52 6.51
N ALA A 143 3.11 15.67 6.41
CA ALA A 143 3.03 14.44 7.20
C ALA A 143 4.18 13.47 6.87
N SER A 144 4.57 13.38 5.59
CA SER A 144 5.75 12.61 5.19
C SER A 144 7.04 13.14 5.82
N GLY A 145 7.21 14.47 5.89
CA GLY A 145 8.35 15.11 6.55
C GLY A 145 8.39 14.81 8.05
N GLU A 146 7.26 14.93 8.74
CA GLU A 146 7.16 14.58 10.16
C GLU A 146 7.51 13.12 10.41
N ALA A 147 7.00 12.21 9.58
CA ALA A 147 7.31 10.79 9.68
C ALA A 147 8.81 10.51 9.50
N PHE A 148 9.43 11.11 8.49
CA PHE A 148 10.86 10.97 8.25
C PHE A 148 11.69 11.43 9.45
N ILE A 149 11.36 12.62 9.99
CA ILE A 149 12.07 13.20 11.15
C ILE A 149 11.86 12.34 12.39
N ALA A 150 10.63 11.87 12.66
CA ALA A 150 10.35 11.00 13.79
C ALA A 150 11.21 9.71 13.74
N GLY A 151 11.35 9.10 12.55
CA GLY A 151 12.24 7.96 12.36
C GLY A 151 13.70 8.27 12.63
N ALA A 152 14.19 9.41 12.13
CA ALA A 152 15.58 9.86 12.35
C ALA A 152 15.84 10.16 13.83
N GLN A 153 14.94 10.85 14.51
CA GLN A 153 15.03 11.15 15.94
C GLN A 153 15.09 9.88 16.78
N TYR A 154 14.18 8.94 16.52
CA TYR A 154 14.17 7.66 17.21
C TYR A 154 15.51 6.91 17.02
N ALA A 155 16.05 6.92 15.80
CA ALA A 155 17.34 6.28 15.51
C ALA A 155 18.52 6.95 16.26
N ILE A 156 18.54 8.28 16.32
CA ILE A 156 19.57 9.05 17.06
C ILE A 156 19.50 8.76 18.57
N GLU A 157 18.31 8.85 19.16
CA GLU A 157 18.10 8.63 20.59
C GLU A 157 18.52 7.21 21.02
N ASN A 158 18.26 6.22 20.17
CA ASN A 158 18.60 4.84 20.45
C ASN A 158 19.98 4.41 19.92
N LYS A 159 20.71 5.30 19.22
CA LYS A 159 22.03 5.06 18.60
C LYS A 159 22.02 3.84 17.67
N ILE A 160 20.99 3.74 16.84
CA ILE A 160 20.78 2.65 15.87
C ILE A 160 20.70 3.20 14.44
N PRO A 161 21.02 2.38 13.42
CA PRO A 161 20.93 2.81 12.02
C PRO A 161 19.50 3.19 11.60
N TYR A 162 19.40 4.15 10.67
CA TYR A 162 18.17 4.51 9.97
C TYR A 162 18.32 4.23 8.48
N VAL A 163 17.42 3.43 7.92
CA VAL A 163 17.36 3.09 6.49
C VAL A 163 16.06 3.58 5.92
N PHE A 164 16.07 4.24 4.76
CA PHE A 164 14.87 4.76 4.12
C PHE A 164 14.71 4.25 2.68
N PHE A 165 13.59 3.57 2.41
CA PHE A 165 13.19 3.11 1.08
C PHE A 165 12.29 4.12 0.40
N SER A 166 12.88 4.95 -0.44
CA SER A 166 12.18 6.00 -1.18
C SER A 166 11.43 5.43 -2.40
N CYS A 167 10.16 5.83 -2.56
CA CYS A 167 9.35 5.53 -3.73
C CYS A 167 8.36 6.67 -3.97
N SER A 168 8.81 7.74 -4.63
CA SER A 168 8.09 9.01 -4.71
C SER A 168 8.07 9.57 -6.13
N GLY A 169 6.95 10.23 -6.47
CA GLY A 169 6.84 11.09 -7.65
C GLY A 169 7.35 12.52 -7.43
N GLY A 170 7.82 12.87 -6.23
CA GLY A 170 8.34 14.20 -5.86
C GLY A 170 7.56 14.86 -4.73
N GLN A 171 7.66 16.20 -4.64
CA GLN A 171 6.98 16.98 -3.60
C GLN A 171 5.46 17.03 -3.84
N ARG A 172 4.68 17.08 -2.74
CA ARG A 172 3.21 17.11 -2.80
C ARG A 172 2.69 18.48 -3.23
N MET A 173 2.37 18.63 -4.50
CA MET A 173 1.97 19.91 -5.10
C MET A 173 0.76 20.56 -4.38
N HIS A 174 -0.15 19.78 -3.83
CA HIS A 174 -1.33 20.26 -3.12
C HIS A 174 -1.01 21.03 -1.83
N GLU A 175 0.19 20.83 -1.29
CA GLU A 175 0.69 21.52 -0.09
C GLU A 175 1.69 22.64 -0.43
N SER A 176 1.97 22.88 -1.73
CA SER A 176 2.77 23.99 -2.22
C SER A 176 4.11 24.16 -1.46
N SER A 177 4.37 25.36 -0.94
CA SER A 177 5.59 25.71 -0.18
C SER A 177 5.77 24.87 1.09
N ILE A 178 4.69 24.41 1.72
CA ILE A 178 4.76 23.56 2.92
C ILE A 178 5.49 22.24 2.58
N ALA A 179 5.15 21.63 1.44
CA ALA A 179 5.84 20.44 0.98
C ALA A 179 7.31 20.71 0.63
N LEU A 180 7.60 21.84 -0.04
CA LEU A 180 8.98 22.22 -0.39
C LEU A 180 9.85 22.45 0.86
N MET A 181 9.30 23.06 1.92
CA MET A 181 10.03 23.28 3.16
C MET A 181 10.43 21.99 3.87
N GLN A 182 9.79 20.85 3.56
CA GLN A 182 10.24 19.58 4.12
C GLN A 182 11.63 19.17 3.65
N MET A 183 12.08 19.63 2.48
CA MET A 183 13.45 19.37 2.00
C MET A 183 14.51 19.91 2.96
N SER A 184 14.34 21.14 3.43
CA SER A 184 15.29 21.75 4.39
C SER A 184 15.17 21.15 5.80
N ARG A 185 14.02 20.58 6.14
CA ARG A 185 13.81 19.94 7.46
C ARG A 185 14.39 18.53 7.55
N THR A 186 14.55 17.87 6.41
CA THR A 186 14.96 16.46 6.33
C THR A 186 16.39 16.28 5.79
N ALA A 187 17.10 17.38 5.52
CA ALA A 187 18.48 17.41 5.03
C ALA A 187 19.54 17.25 6.14
#